data_e600b284b424335479119e331b49e599
#
_entry.id   e600b284b424335479119e331b49e599
#
_cell.length_a   1.000
_cell.length_b   1.000
_cell.length_c   1.000
_cell.angle_alpha   90.00
_cell.angle_beta   90.00
_cell.angle_gamma   90.00
#
_symmetry.space_group_name_H-M   'P 1'
#
loop_
_entity.id
_entity.type
_entity.pdbx_description
1 polymer ?
#
loop_
_entity_poly.entity_id
_entity_poly.type
_entity_poly.pdbx_seq_one_letter_code
_entity_poly.pdbx_strand_id
1 'polypeptide(L)'
;MLHLGIDIGGTKMEAVLLDPAGECVQRLRRPTHKESYDAFMRQLLTLIADIRAVSPQPFTLGIGLPGAIDPQSGRIKNCNCLVLNGHDLRRDIMQQLGQPVWMANDADCFTLSEAVDGAGAGATTVFGVIIGTGCGGGIAVHQQLLSGPNAIAGEWGHNPLPGYTPERDGPPQPCYCGKTNCIESFLSGTGFARRYGEQARAEAIVAAAQNGDPRALAHWRHFIDAFSRSLASVINILDPQVIVLGGGLSNVSQIYRDLPAAIVPWIFSDSCRTQIKPARFGDASGVRGAAWLPRLPGAAQGPR
;
A
#
# COMPACT_ATOMS: atom_id res chain seq x y z
N MET A 1 20.24 15.19 -7.50
CA MET A 1 20.27 14.95 -6.03
C MET A 1 19.78 13.55 -5.80
N LEU A 2 20.42 12.78 -4.91
CA LEU A 2 19.97 11.43 -4.53
C LEU A 2 18.71 11.46 -3.68
N HIS A 3 17.96 10.35 -3.66
CA HIS A 3 16.71 10.20 -2.92
C HIS A 3 16.80 8.95 -2.04
N LEU A 4 16.86 9.13 -0.72
CA LEU A 4 16.83 8.04 0.24
C LEU A 4 15.37 7.76 0.63
N GLY A 5 14.91 6.55 0.38
CA GLY A 5 13.66 6.01 0.88
C GLY A 5 13.93 5.00 1.98
N ILE A 6 13.14 5.03 3.04
CA ILE A 6 13.14 4.02 4.09
C ILE A 6 11.71 3.49 4.25
N ASP A 7 11.54 2.19 4.20
CA ASP A 7 10.29 1.50 4.52
C ASP A 7 10.41 0.83 5.89
N ILE A 8 9.56 1.25 6.82
CA ILE A 8 9.53 0.73 8.18
C ILE A 8 8.49 -0.38 8.26
N GLY A 9 8.96 -1.61 8.21
CA GLY A 9 8.11 -2.78 8.45
C GLY A 9 8.10 -3.22 9.91
N GLY A 10 7.11 -4.05 10.27
CA GLY A 10 7.01 -4.59 11.62
C GLY A 10 8.14 -5.55 12.04
N THR A 11 8.93 -6.09 11.11
CA THR A 11 10.03 -7.02 11.39
C THR A 11 11.36 -6.55 10.83
N LYS A 12 11.36 -5.75 9.79
CA LYS A 12 12.54 -5.22 9.10
C LYS A 12 12.32 -3.78 8.67
N MET A 13 13.37 -3.00 8.64
CA MET A 13 13.47 -1.73 7.94
C MET A 13 14.29 -1.94 6.67
N GLU A 14 13.86 -1.32 5.59
CA GLU A 14 14.56 -1.36 4.31
C GLU A 14 14.87 0.07 3.85
N ALA A 15 16.08 0.31 3.40
CA ALA A 15 16.54 1.58 2.84
C ALA A 15 16.98 1.39 1.39
N VAL A 16 16.56 2.30 0.52
CA VAL A 16 16.98 2.38 -0.87
C VAL A 16 17.45 3.80 -1.18
N LEU A 17 18.63 3.92 -1.76
CA LEU A 17 19.12 5.17 -2.30
C LEU A 17 18.95 5.16 -3.83
N LEU A 18 18.14 6.08 -4.35
CA LEU A 18 17.88 6.23 -5.77
C LEU A 18 18.62 7.42 -6.33
N ASP A 19 19.07 7.30 -7.57
CA ASP A 19 19.52 8.44 -8.35
C ASP A 19 18.34 9.26 -8.93
N PRO A 20 18.58 10.41 -9.58
CA PRO A 20 17.50 11.21 -10.18
C PRO A 20 16.70 10.49 -11.27
N ALA A 21 17.25 9.46 -11.90
CA ALA A 21 16.59 8.63 -12.91
C ALA A 21 15.77 7.47 -12.29
N GLY A 22 15.89 7.26 -10.97
CA GLY A 22 15.21 6.18 -10.26
C GLY A 22 16.00 4.88 -10.21
N GLU A 23 17.27 4.89 -10.65
CA GLU A 23 18.11 3.71 -10.54
C GLU A 23 18.58 3.52 -9.09
N CYS A 24 18.60 2.25 -8.64
CA CYS A 24 19.00 1.91 -7.28
C CYS A 24 20.52 1.94 -7.15
N VAL A 25 21.03 2.94 -6.45
CA VAL A 25 22.46 3.10 -6.14
C VAL A 25 22.89 2.20 -4.99
N GLN A 26 22.03 2.09 -3.96
CA GLN A 26 22.33 1.29 -2.77
C GLN A 26 21.04 0.79 -2.13
N ARG A 27 21.11 -0.39 -1.52
CA ARG A 27 20.02 -1.01 -0.78
C ARG A 27 20.55 -1.66 0.48
N LEU A 28 19.94 -1.35 1.62
CA LEU A 28 20.26 -1.95 2.91
C LEU A 28 18.98 -2.43 3.61
N ARG A 29 19.13 -3.52 4.37
CA ARG A 29 18.06 -4.06 5.22
C ARG A 29 18.59 -4.28 6.63
N ARG A 30 17.78 -3.97 7.62
CA ARG A 30 18.06 -4.21 9.04
C ARG A 30 16.80 -4.74 9.73
N PRO A 31 16.89 -5.57 10.76
CA PRO A 31 15.74 -5.94 11.59
C PRO A 31 15.16 -4.68 12.25
N THR A 32 13.86 -4.67 12.56
CA THR A 32 13.23 -3.56 13.30
C THR A 32 13.34 -3.82 14.79
N HIS A 33 14.00 -2.92 15.54
CA HIS A 33 14.04 -2.94 17.00
C HIS A 33 12.70 -2.45 17.57
N LYS A 34 12.11 -3.22 18.47
CA LYS A 34 10.77 -2.99 19.03
C LYS A 34 10.76 -2.91 20.55
N GLU A 35 11.95 -2.90 21.17
CA GLU A 35 12.10 -2.91 22.61
C GLU A 35 11.68 -1.57 23.22
N SER A 36 12.00 -0.48 22.53
CA SER A 36 11.64 0.88 22.92
C SER A 36 11.75 1.83 21.73
N TYR A 37 11.10 2.99 21.83
CA TYR A 37 11.22 4.07 20.84
C TYR A 37 12.66 4.53 20.66
N ASP A 38 13.43 4.65 21.75
CA ASP A 38 14.84 5.07 21.69
C ASP A 38 15.72 4.02 21.00
N ALA A 39 15.48 2.73 21.22
CA ALA A 39 16.19 1.67 20.52
C ALA A 39 15.89 1.69 19.01
N PHE A 40 14.62 1.87 18.66
CA PHE A 40 14.20 2.06 17.27
C PHE A 40 14.89 3.28 16.64
N MET A 41 14.86 4.44 17.28
CA MET A 41 15.49 5.67 16.78
C MET A 41 16.99 5.50 16.56
N ARG A 42 17.72 4.92 17.53
CA ARG A 42 19.15 4.63 17.35
C ARG A 42 19.42 3.77 16.12
N GLN A 43 18.62 2.73 15.92
CA GLN A 43 18.79 1.85 14.76
C GLN A 43 18.48 2.55 13.43
N LEU A 44 17.40 3.34 13.37
CA LEU A 44 17.06 4.13 12.20
C LEU A 44 18.17 5.13 11.82
N LEU A 45 18.69 5.85 12.80
CA LEU A 45 19.79 6.78 12.60
C LEU A 45 21.08 6.07 12.16
N THR A 46 21.36 4.88 12.71
CA THR A 46 22.48 4.04 12.28
C THR A 46 22.33 3.61 10.81
N LEU A 47 21.12 3.19 10.41
CA LEU A 47 20.84 2.82 9.00
C LEU A 47 21.10 4.00 8.06
N ILE A 48 20.69 5.21 8.43
CA ILE A 48 20.94 6.44 7.66
C ILE A 48 22.43 6.77 7.61
N ALA A 49 23.15 6.60 8.73
CA ALA A 49 24.60 6.81 8.79
C ALA A 49 25.37 5.82 7.91
N ASP A 50 24.95 4.55 7.89
CA ASP A 50 25.53 3.52 7.00
C ASP A 50 25.39 3.90 5.52
N ILE A 51 24.24 4.45 5.13
CA ILE A 51 24.04 4.97 3.75
C ILE A 51 24.97 6.14 3.46
N ARG A 52 25.09 7.11 4.39
CA ARG A 52 25.98 8.27 4.24
C ARG A 52 27.45 7.89 4.13
N ALA A 53 27.87 6.86 4.85
CA ALA A 53 29.26 6.39 4.82
C ALA A 53 29.68 5.86 3.44
N VAL A 54 28.75 5.22 2.73
CA VAL A 54 29.00 4.68 1.38
C VAL A 54 28.73 5.71 0.28
N SER A 55 27.75 6.59 0.50
CA SER A 55 27.35 7.64 -0.45
C SER A 55 27.31 9.01 0.24
N PRO A 56 28.45 9.73 0.29
CA PRO A 56 28.56 10.99 1.04
C PRO A 56 27.84 12.16 0.36
N GLN A 57 27.26 11.96 -0.82
CA GLN A 57 26.50 12.98 -1.54
C GLN A 57 25.22 13.35 -0.79
N PRO A 58 24.77 14.62 -0.89
CA PRO A 58 23.49 15.04 -0.32
C PRO A 58 22.31 14.25 -0.90
N PHE A 59 21.38 13.88 -0.01
CA PHE A 59 20.14 13.21 -0.41
C PHE A 59 18.93 13.80 0.33
N THR A 60 17.76 13.69 -0.28
CA THR A 60 16.48 13.90 0.38
C THR A 60 16.05 12.62 1.09
N LEU A 61 15.27 12.72 2.16
CA LEU A 61 14.83 11.56 2.97
C LEU A 61 13.32 11.47 3.02
N GLY A 62 12.80 10.35 2.53
CA GLY A 62 11.40 9.96 2.69
C GLY A 62 11.27 8.64 3.44
N ILE A 63 10.19 8.50 4.22
CA ILE A 63 9.94 7.34 5.07
C ILE A 63 8.50 6.85 4.86
N GLY A 64 8.34 5.57 4.53
CA GLY A 64 7.09 4.84 4.54
C GLY A 64 6.90 4.08 5.84
N LEU A 65 5.68 4.03 6.35
CA LEU A 65 5.36 3.31 7.59
C LEU A 65 3.98 2.66 7.53
N PRO A 66 3.78 1.50 8.19
CA PRO A 66 2.48 0.86 8.29
C PRO A 66 1.67 1.53 9.41
N GLY A 67 0.86 2.50 9.07
CA GLY A 67 0.06 3.27 10.00
C GLY A 67 -0.28 4.63 9.43
N ALA A 68 -0.91 5.49 10.23
CA ALA A 68 -1.30 6.83 9.85
C ALA A 68 -0.58 7.88 10.69
N ILE A 69 -0.34 9.04 10.08
CA ILE A 69 0.14 10.24 10.80
C ILE A 69 -1.08 11.12 11.07
N ASP A 70 -1.33 11.39 12.32
CA ASP A 70 -2.41 12.30 12.71
C ASP A 70 -2.12 13.72 12.21
N PRO A 71 -2.99 14.32 11.39
CA PRO A 71 -2.70 15.60 10.75
C PRO A 71 -2.63 16.78 11.71
N GLN A 72 -3.23 16.67 12.90
CA GLN A 72 -3.22 17.76 13.89
C GLN A 72 -2.01 17.70 14.81
N SER A 73 -1.67 16.50 15.30
CA SER A 73 -0.58 16.32 16.28
C SER A 73 0.75 15.90 15.67
N GLY A 74 0.78 15.44 14.41
CA GLY A 74 1.95 14.86 13.77
C GLY A 74 2.33 13.47 14.31
N ARG A 75 1.55 12.93 15.26
CA ARG A 75 1.85 11.66 15.93
C ARG A 75 1.39 10.46 15.10
N ILE A 76 2.17 9.41 15.19
CA ILE A 76 1.82 8.13 14.55
C ILE A 76 0.70 7.46 15.33
N LYS A 77 -0.27 6.89 14.58
CA LYS A 77 -1.39 6.10 15.09
C LYS A 77 -1.62 4.85 14.24
N ASN A 78 -2.23 3.83 14.84
CA ASN A 78 -2.59 2.57 14.17
C ASN A 78 -1.40 1.88 13.47
N CYS A 79 -0.19 2.07 13.99
CA CYS A 79 1.01 1.47 13.44
C CYS A 79 1.23 0.06 14.02
N ASN A 80 1.53 -0.91 13.15
CA ASN A 80 1.88 -2.27 13.56
C ASN A 80 3.22 -2.35 14.29
N CYS A 81 4.11 -1.38 14.08
CA CYS A 81 5.29 -1.18 14.92
C CYS A 81 4.87 -0.36 16.15
N LEU A 82 4.39 -1.05 17.20
CA LEU A 82 3.68 -0.44 18.33
C LEU A 82 4.47 0.65 19.05
N VAL A 83 5.80 0.56 19.10
CA VAL A 83 6.68 1.54 19.77
C VAL A 83 6.66 2.92 19.12
N LEU A 84 6.12 3.03 17.89
CA LEU A 84 5.99 4.31 17.17
C LEU A 84 4.70 5.06 17.53
N ASN A 85 3.66 4.36 18.00
CA ASN A 85 2.38 4.98 18.26
C ASN A 85 2.50 6.05 19.36
N GLY A 86 1.90 7.22 19.08
CA GLY A 86 1.92 8.38 19.99
C GLY A 86 3.16 9.26 19.88
N HIS A 87 4.17 8.89 19.09
CA HIS A 87 5.38 9.69 18.85
C HIS A 87 5.27 10.53 17.56
N ASP A 88 5.89 11.70 17.55
CA ASP A 88 6.11 12.53 16.36
C ASP A 88 7.48 12.18 15.76
N LEU A 89 7.54 11.00 15.14
CA LEU A 89 8.78 10.46 14.57
C LEU A 89 9.42 11.41 13.55
N ARG A 90 8.61 12.10 12.75
CA ARG A 90 9.10 13.04 11.74
C ARG A 90 9.89 14.17 12.39
N ARG A 91 9.31 14.84 13.39
CA ARG A 91 9.97 15.92 14.12
C ARG A 91 11.25 15.45 14.78
N ASP A 92 11.20 14.28 15.44
CA ASP A 92 12.35 13.75 16.18
C ASP A 92 13.52 13.42 15.25
N ILE A 93 13.25 12.84 14.07
CA ILE A 93 14.29 12.60 13.04
C ILE A 93 14.82 13.92 12.47
N MET A 94 13.94 14.88 12.16
CA MET A 94 14.38 16.20 11.66
C MET A 94 15.29 16.90 12.64
N GLN A 95 15.02 16.85 13.94
CA GLN A 95 15.88 17.42 15.00
C GLN A 95 17.24 16.74 15.04
N GLN A 96 17.30 15.41 14.90
CA GLN A 96 18.56 14.65 14.94
C GLN A 96 19.42 14.85 13.69
N LEU A 97 18.80 14.99 12.52
CA LEU A 97 19.52 15.04 11.24
C LEU A 97 19.77 16.47 10.73
N GLY A 98 19.03 17.46 11.23
CA GLY A 98 19.10 18.84 10.74
C GLY A 98 18.62 19.02 9.29
N GLN A 99 17.78 18.10 8.78
CA GLN A 99 17.27 18.16 7.40
C GLN A 99 15.77 17.81 7.35
N PRO A 100 15.03 18.24 6.30
CA PRO A 100 13.65 17.87 6.12
C PRO A 100 13.45 16.37 5.94
N VAL A 101 12.33 15.86 6.46
CA VAL A 101 11.90 14.45 6.32
C VAL A 101 10.45 14.41 5.86
N TRP A 102 10.19 13.60 4.86
CA TRP A 102 8.83 13.34 4.35
C TRP A 102 8.38 11.96 4.77
N MET A 103 7.11 11.86 5.15
CA MET A 103 6.57 10.59 5.62
C MET A 103 5.19 10.36 5.04
N ALA A 104 4.89 9.11 4.72
CA ALA A 104 3.58 8.67 4.28
C ALA A 104 3.30 7.24 4.74
N ASN A 105 2.05 6.83 4.60
CA ASN A 105 1.63 5.44 4.77
C ASN A 105 2.27 4.54 3.69
N ASP A 106 2.41 3.24 3.98
CA ASP A 106 3.00 2.24 3.09
C ASP A 106 2.24 2.10 1.76
N ALA A 107 0.91 2.14 1.78
CA ALA A 107 0.08 2.06 0.57
C ALA A 107 0.19 3.34 -0.29
N ASP A 108 0.35 4.50 0.32
CA ASP A 108 0.65 5.75 -0.38
C ASP A 108 2.03 5.69 -1.04
N CYS A 109 3.05 5.22 -0.32
CA CYS A 109 4.38 5.00 -0.88
C CYS A 109 4.35 4.02 -2.05
N PHE A 110 3.66 2.88 -1.90
CA PHE A 110 3.44 1.93 -2.99
C PHE A 110 2.85 2.63 -4.22
N THR A 111 1.76 3.38 -4.03
CA THR A 111 1.05 4.06 -5.11
C THR A 111 1.91 5.11 -5.79
N LEU A 112 2.66 5.90 -5.02
CA LEU A 112 3.57 6.92 -5.55
C LEU A 112 4.67 6.31 -6.41
N SER A 113 5.30 5.23 -5.95
CA SER A 113 6.29 4.49 -6.75
C SER A 113 5.72 4.08 -8.10
N GLU A 114 4.56 3.41 -8.05
CA GLU A 114 3.95 2.90 -9.27
C GLU A 114 3.46 4.01 -10.22
N ALA A 115 3.08 5.17 -9.68
CA ALA A 115 2.67 6.32 -10.48
C ALA A 115 3.86 7.10 -11.09
N VAL A 116 5.02 7.14 -10.40
CA VAL A 116 6.18 7.92 -10.85
C VAL A 116 6.98 7.17 -11.92
N ASP A 117 7.41 5.94 -11.60
CA ASP A 117 8.32 5.16 -12.45
C ASP A 117 7.94 3.68 -12.58
N GLY A 118 6.78 3.29 -12.04
CA GLY A 118 6.27 1.93 -12.08
C GLY A 118 5.26 1.64 -13.19
N ALA A 119 4.32 0.74 -12.92
CA ALA A 119 3.32 0.26 -13.89
C ALA A 119 2.28 1.33 -14.30
N GLY A 120 2.09 2.35 -13.45
CA GLY A 120 1.23 3.51 -13.70
C GLY A 120 1.96 4.71 -14.29
N ALA A 121 3.26 4.61 -14.60
CA ALA A 121 4.03 5.73 -15.15
C ALA A 121 3.40 6.28 -16.43
N GLY A 122 3.29 7.61 -16.51
CA GLY A 122 2.64 8.30 -17.63
C GLY A 122 1.11 8.43 -17.52
N ALA A 123 0.47 7.74 -16.58
CA ALA A 123 -0.95 7.93 -16.31
C ALA A 123 -1.20 9.18 -15.46
N THR A 124 -2.30 9.90 -15.78
CA THR A 124 -2.72 11.07 -14.99
C THR A 124 -3.24 10.67 -13.62
N THR A 125 -4.04 9.59 -13.56
CA THR A 125 -4.66 9.10 -12.33
C THR A 125 -4.35 7.63 -12.13
N VAL A 126 -3.73 7.31 -11.01
CA VAL A 126 -3.36 5.95 -10.60
C VAL A 126 -4.02 5.62 -9.27
N PHE A 127 -4.68 4.49 -9.19
CA PHE A 127 -5.13 3.90 -7.94
C PHE A 127 -4.25 2.70 -7.62
N GLY A 128 -3.47 2.79 -6.56
CA GLY A 128 -2.68 1.68 -6.04
C GLY A 128 -3.51 0.83 -5.10
N VAL A 129 -3.43 -0.47 -5.25
CA VAL A 129 -4.16 -1.47 -4.43
C VAL A 129 -3.18 -2.49 -3.89
N ILE A 130 -3.16 -2.68 -2.59
CA ILE A 130 -2.39 -3.74 -1.94
C ILE A 130 -3.36 -4.79 -1.41
N ILE A 131 -3.26 -6.01 -1.92
CA ILE A 131 -4.00 -7.20 -1.47
C ILE A 131 -3.02 -8.23 -0.90
N GLY A 132 -2.61 -7.96 0.34
CA GLY A 132 -1.69 -8.78 1.13
C GLY A 132 -2.36 -9.36 2.37
N THR A 133 -1.73 -9.23 3.54
CA THR A 133 -2.34 -9.56 4.84
C THR A 133 -3.58 -8.71 5.09
N GLY A 134 -3.54 -7.42 4.71
CA GLY A 134 -4.67 -6.49 4.68
C GLY A 134 -5.04 -6.11 3.25
N CYS A 135 -5.91 -5.09 3.13
CA CYS A 135 -6.36 -4.51 1.87
C CYS A 135 -6.21 -2.99 1.93
N GLY A 136 -5.05 -2.49 1.52
CA GLY A 136 -4.74 -1.07 1.47
C GLY A 136 -4.93 -0.45 0.10
N GLY A 137 -4.85 0.87 0.02
CA GLY A 137 -4.84 1.60 -1.23
C GLY A 137 -4.31 3.02 -1.09
N GLY A 138 -3.95 3.60 -2.23
CA GLY A 138 -3.53 4.99 -2.34
C GLY A 138 -3.98 5.57 -3.68
N ILE A 139 -4.03 6.88 -3.76
CA ILE A 139 -4.46 7.60 -4.96
C ILE A 139 -3.36 8.57 -5.35
N ALA A 140 -2.92 8.51 -6.61
CA ALA A 140 -2.03 9.50 -7.18
C ALA A 140 -2.67 10.18 -8.39
N VAL A 141 -2.66 11.51 -8.42
CA VAL A 141 -3.14 12.34 -9.53
C VAL A 141 -1.98 13.22 -9.98
N HIS A 142 -1.63 13.17 -11.26
CA HIS A 142 -0.44 13.86 -11.79
C HIS A 142 0.84 13.54 -11.00
N GLN A 143 1.03 12.27 -10.64
CA GLN A 143 2.14 11.78 -9.81
C GLN A 143 2.21 12.41 -8.41
N GLN A 144 1.11 12.94 -7.90
CA GLN A 144 0.99 13.50 -6.57
C GLN A 144 -0.01 12.69 -5.76
N LEU A 145 0.35 12.34 -4.53
CA LEU A 145 -0.57 11.67 -3.63
C LEU A 145 -1.76 12.56 -3.28
N LEU A 146 -2.95 12.00 -3.37
CA LEU A 146 -4.15 12.65 -2.86
C LEU A 146 -4.14 12.55 -1.34
N SER A 147 -4.08 13.69 -0.69
CA SER A 147 -4.19 13.79 0.77
C SER A 147 -5.34 14.71 1.13
N GLY A 148 -6.20 14.25 2.03
CA GLY A 148 -7.32 15.01 2.55
C GLY A 148 -7.11 15.44 4.02
N PRO A 149 -8.03 16.22 4.57
CA PRO A 149 -7.92 16.75 5.94
C PRO A 149 -7.99 15.65 7.02
N ASN A 150 -8.49 14.46 6.67
CA ASN A 150 -8.59 13.33 7.58
C ASN A 150 -7.41 12.35 7.47
N ALA A 151 -6.51 12.53 6.48
CA ALA A 151 -5.40 11.63 6.15
C ALA A 151 -5.84 10.17 5.96
N ILE A 152 -6.98 9.95 5.27
CA ILE A 152 -7.56 8.61 5.01
C ILE A 152 -7.90 8.40 3.53
N ALA A 153 -7.34 9.20 2.62
CA ALA A 153 -7.52 8.97 1.20
C ALA A 153 -6.93 7.58 0.84
N GLY A 154 -7.69 6.78 0.11
CA GLY A 154 -7.24 5.42 -0.23
C GLY A 154 -7.60 4.32 0.78
N GLU A 155 -8.21 4.64 1.92
CA GLU A 155 -8.71 3.66 2.92
C GLU A 155 -9.96 2.89 2.45
N TRP A 156 -9.98 2.49 1.20
CA TRP A 156 -11.10 1.81 0.53
C TRP A 156 -11.41 0.44 1.11
N GLY A 157 -10.38 -0.24 1.65
CA GLY A 157 -10.51 -1.55 2.29
C GLY A 157 -11.45 -1.55 3.50
N HIS A 158 -11.69 -0.38 4.12
CA HIS A 158 -12.61 -0.21 5.25
C HIS A 158 -13.99 0.33 4.86
N ASN A 159 -14.29 0.45 3.57
CA ASN A 159 -15.66 0.61 3.09
C ASN A 159 -16.40 -0.73 3.15
N PRO A 160 -17.74 -0.72 3.34
CA PRO A 160 -18.52 -1.95 3.27
C PRO A 160 -18.44 -2.54 1.86
N LEU A 161 -18.44 -3.88 1.76
CA LEU A 161 -18.47 -4.57 0.48
C LEU A 161 -19.71 -4.16 -0.32
N PRO A 162 -19.55 -3.59 -1.53
CA PRO A 162 -20.68 -3.09 -2.31
C PRO A 162 -21.68 -4.20 -2.62
N GLY A 163 -22.98 -3.92 -2.38
CA GLY A 163 -24.05 -4.85 -2.63
C GLY A 163 -23.95 -6.16 -1.84
N TYR A 164 -23.33 -6.15 -0.67
CA TYR A 164 -23.25 -7.33 0.21
C TYR A 164 -24.63 -7.92 0.50
N THR A 165 -24.75 -9.23 0.35
CA THR A 165 -25.88 -10.02 0.87
C THR A 165 -25.40 -11.33 1.47
N PRO A 166 -26.00 -11.82 2.57
CA PRO A 166 -25.58 -13.08 3.19
C PRO A 166 -25.68 -14.29 2.26
N GLU A 167 -26.67 -14.28 1.34
CA GLU A 167 -26.93 -15.37 0.39
C GLU A 167 -25.79 -15.50 -0.65
N ARG A 168 -25.21 -14.36 -1.09
CA ARG A 168 -24.11 -14.34 -2.05
C ARG A 168 -22.76 -14.39 -1.39
N ASP A 169 -22.57 -13.57 -0.36
CA ASP A 169 -21.27 -13.29 0.21
C ASP A 169 -20.99 -14.06 1.51
N GLY A 170 -21.97 -14.87 1.98
CA GLY A 170 -21.87 -15.62 3.23
C GLY A 170 -22.13 -14.76 4.47
N PRO A 171 -21.92 -15.31 5.68
CA PRO A 171 -22.26 -14.63 6.93
C PRO A 171 -21.47 -13.34 7.12
N PRO A 172 -22.03 -12.36 7.88
CA PRO A 172 -21.36 -11.12 8.20
C PRO A 172 -19.96 -11.31 8.79
N GLN A 173 -19.00 -10.50 8.36
CA GLN A 173 -17.61 -10.57 8.79
C GLN A 173 -17.25 -9.32 9.61
N PRO A 174 -16.85 -9.48 10.88
CA PRO A 174 -16.34 -8.35 11.66
C PRO A 174 -14.98 -7.89 11.12
N CYS A 175 -14.74 -6.58 11.18
CA CYS A 175 -13.45 -5.96 10.86
C CYS A 175 -12.83 -5.39 12.14
N TYR A 176 -11.50 -5.39 12.23
CA TYR A 176 -10.79 -4.81 13.36
C TYR A 176 -11.03 -3.28 13.52
N CYS A 177 -11.47 -2.60 12.45
CA CYS A 177 -11.84 -1.19 12.53
C CYS A 177 -13.18 -0.92 13.25
N GLY A 178 -13.83 -1.98 13.78
CA GLY A 178 -15.10 -1.91 14.51
C GLY A 178 -16.34 -1.96 13.61
N LYS A 179 -16.19 -1.98 12.29
CA LYS A 179 -17.29 -2.14 11.33
C LYS A 179 -17.47 -3.61 10.93
N THR A 180 -18.51 -3.87 10.14
CA THR A 180 -18.81 -5.20 9.61
C THR A 180 -18.77 -5.18 8.09
N ASN A 181 -18.34 -6.27 7.47
CA ASN A 181 -18.31 -6.47 6.03
C ASN A 181 -17.45 -5.45 5.27
N CYS A 182 -16.35 -5.00 5.88
CA CYS A 182 -15.36 -4.22 5.16
C CYS A 182 -14.78 -5.02 3.98
N ILE A 183 -14.48 -4.34 2.88
CA ILE A 183 -13.85 -4.90 1.66
C ILE A 183 -12.64 -5.77 2.04
N GLU A 184 -11.81 -5.33 2.97
CA GLU A 184 -10.65 -6.07 3.45
C GLU A 184 -10.99 -7.49 3.95
N SER A 185 -12.13 -7.67 4.62
CA SER A 185 -12.55 -8.98 5.13
C SER A 185 -12.84 -9.99 4.01
N PHE A 186 -12.94 -9.51 2.77
CA PHE A 186 -13.19 -10.33 1.57
C PHE A 186 -11.98 -10.41 0.65
N LEU A 187 -11.24 -9.31 0.47
CA LEU A 187 -10.23 -9.18 -0.57
C LEU A 187 -8.78 -9.34 -0.07
N SER A 188 -8.51 -9.19 1.23
CA SER A 188 -7.17 -9.49 1.74
C SER A 188 -6.87 -10.99 1.63
N GLY A 189 -5.60 -11.36 1.55
CA GLY A 189 -5.18 -12.77 1.57
C GLY A 189 -5.64 -13.49 2.83
N THR A 190 -5.64 -12.80 3.98
CA THR A 190 -6.17 -13.31 5.25
C THR A 190 -7.68 -13.51 5.17
N GLY A 191 -8.43 -12.55 4.63
CA GLY A 191 -9.87 -12.63 4.46
C GLY A 191 -10.27 -13.74 3.47
N PHE A 192 -9.60 -13.82 2.33
CA PHE A 192 -9.77 -14.84 1.31
C PHE A 192 -9.56 -16.25 1.90
N ALA A 193 -8.47 -16.47 2.63
CA ALA A 193 -8.15 -17.75 3.25
C ALA A 193 -9.15 -18.14 4.34
N ARG A 194 -9.46 -17.22 5.26
CA ARG A 194 -10.42 -17.46 6.36
C ARG A 194 -11.80 -17.85 5.87
N ARG A 195 -12.28 -17.25 4.80
CA ARG A 195 -13.59 -17.53 4.19
C ARG A 195 -13.65 -18.89 3.50
N TYR A 196 -12.52 -19.45 3.11
CA TYR A 196 -12.42 -20.82 2.59
C TYR A 196 -12.40 -21.86 3.72
N GLY A 197 -11.69 -21.59 4.82
CA GLY A 197 -11.58 -22.46 6.00
C GLY A 197 -10.51 -21.97 6.96
N GLU A 198 -10.67 -22.29 8.26
CA GLU A 198 -9.83 -21.73 9.34
C GLU A 198 -8.33 -22.01 9.22
N GLN A 199 -7.94 -23.11 8.57
CA GLN A 199 -6.53 -23.49 8.40
C GLN A 199 -6.04 -23.33 6.95
N ALA A 200 -6.86 -22.72 6.09
CA ALA A 200 -6.52 -22.57 4.68
C ALA A 200 -5.48 -21.46 4.47
N ARG A 201 -4.61 -21.66 3.48
CA ARG A 201 -3.64 -20.66 3.01
C ARG A 201 -4.04 -20.19 1.63
N ALA A 202 -3.96 -18.89 1.39
CA ALA A 202 -4.38 -18.29 0.13
C ALA A 202 -3.71 -18.94 -1.09
N GLU A 203 -2.40 -19.20 -1.01
CA GLU A 203 -1.64 -19.82 -2.09
C GLU A 203 -2.13 -21.25 -2.40
N ALA A 204 -2.47 -22.02 -1.38
CA ALA A 204 -2.97 -23.39 -1.54
C ALA A 204 -4.36 -23.40 -2.18
N ILE A 205 -5.23 -22.45 -1.81
CA ILE A 205 -6.57 -22.30 -2.40
C ILE A 205 -6.45 -21.94 -3.88
N VAL A 206 -5.58 -20.97 -4.21
CA VAL A 206 -5.33 -20.55 -5.60
C VAL A 206 -4.79 -21.73 -6.43
N ALA A 207 -3.82 -22.47 -5.90
CA ALA A 207 -3.28 -23.65 -6.58
C ALA A 207 -4.35 -24.74 -6.80
N ALA A 208 -5.21 -24.99 -5.81
CA ALA A 208 -6.32 -25.92 -5.95
C ALA A 208 -7.33 -25.47 -7.03
N ALA A 209 -7.67 -24.18 -7.07
CA ALA A 209 -8.55 -23.62 -8.09
C ALA A 209 -7.94 -23.77 -9.50
N GLN A 210 -6.64 -23.50 -9.65
CA GLN A 210 -5.93 -23.68 -10.93
C GLN A 210 -5.86 -25.14 -11.37
N ASN A 211 -5.88 -26.08 -10.43
CA ASN A 211 -5.91 -27.52 -10.70
C ASN A 211 -7.34 -28.07 -10.89
N GLY A 212 -8.36 -27.19 -10.88
CA GLY A 212 -9.73 -27.56 -11.19
C GLY A 212 -10.55 -28.05 -10.01
N ASP A 213 -10.09 -27.89 -8.75
CA ASP A 213 -10.92 -28.23 -7.57
C ASP A 213 -12.21 -27.39 -7.58
N PRO A 214 -13.40 -28.03 -7.58
CA PRO A 214 -14.66 -27.30 -7.75
C PRO A 214 -14.95 -26.30 -6.62
N ARG A 215 -14.58 -26.63 -5.37
CA ARG A 215 -14.80 -25.76 -4.21
C ARG A 215 -13.88 -24.55 -4.27
N ALA A 216 -12.61 -24.76 -4.60
CA ALA A 216 -11.63 -23.68 -4.73
C ALA A 216 -11.97 -22.75 -5.90
N LEU A 217 -12.43 -23.32 -7.04
CA LEU A 217 -12.93 -22.54 -8.19
C LEU A 217 -14.16 -21.69 -7.84
N ALA A 218 -15.12 -22.23 -7.10
CA ALA A 218 -16.29 -21.47 -6.65
C ALA A 218 -15.84 -20.32 -5.74
N HIS A 219 -14.92 -20.59 -4.81
CA HIS A 219 -14.38 -19.57 -3.91
C HIS A 219 -13.61 -18.47 -4.65
N TRP A 220 -12.80 -18.85 -5.65
CA TRP A 220 -12.13 -17.90 -6.55
C TRP A 220 -13.11 -17.00 -7.29
N ARG A 221 -14.19 -17.55 -7.85
CA ARG A 221 -15.23 -16.78 -8.55
C ARG A 221 -15.90 -15.76 -7.61
N HIS A 222 -16.18 -16.15 -6.37
CA HIS A 222 -16.72 -15.22 -5.36
C HIS A 222 -15.73 -14.11 -5.02
N PHE A 223 -14.43 -14.42 -4.93
CA PHE A 223 -13.39 -13.43 -4.73
C PHE A 223 -13.35 -12.42 -5.89
N ILE A 224 -13.35 -12.88 -7.14
CA ILE A 224 -13.33 -12.03 -8.32
C ILE A 224 -14.60 -11.15 -8.39
N ASP A 225 -15.78 -11.70 -8.08
CA ASP A 225 -17.02 -10.92 -8.02
C ASP A 225 -16.96 -9.82 -6.96
N ALA A 226 -16.56 -10.14 -5.73
CA ALA A 226 -16.39 -9.16 -4.65
C ALA A 226 -15.35 -8.08 -5.00
N PHE A 227 -14.24 -8.48 -5.65
CA PHE A 227 -13.20 -7.57 -6.10
C PHE A 227 -13.71 -6.64 -7.21
N SER A 228 -14.44 -7.18 -8.17
CA SER A 228 -15.02 -6.39 -9.28
C SER A 228 -15.99 -5.33 -8.78
N ARG A 229 -16.90 -5.67 -7.87
CA ARG A 229 -17.84 -4.73 -7.24
C ARG A 229 -17.10 -3.63 -6.48
N SER A 230 -16.05 -4.01 -5.75
CA SER A 230 -15.25 -3.07 -4.96
C SER A 230 -14.48 -2.09 -5.84
N LEU A 231 -13.80 -2.58 -6.90
CA LEU A 231 -13.10 -1.73 -7.85
C LEU A 231 -14.06 -0.85 -8.65
N ALA A 232 -15.22 -1.36 -9.03
CA ALA A 232 -16.24 -0.59 -9.75
C ALA A 232 -16.69 0.64 -8.94
N SER A 233 -16.81 0.53 -7.61
CA SER A 233 -17.12 1.68 -6.76
C SER A 233 -16.03 2.76 -6.82
N VAL A 234 -14.76 2.35 -6.89
CA VAL A 234 -13.65 3.28 -7.07
C VAL A 234 -13.64 3.88 -8.47
N ILE A 235 -13.87 3.07 -9.50
CA ILE A 235 -13.92 3.52 -10.91
C ILE A 235 -15.05 4.53 -11.10
N ASN A 236 -16.24 4.28 -10.55
CA ASN A 236 -17.38 5.19 -10.64
C ASN A 236 -17.17 6.54 -9.96
N ILE A 237 -16.20 6.68 -9.05
CA ILE A 237 -15.90 7.92 -8.33
C ILE A 237 -14.64 8.61 -8.87
N LEU A 238 -13.57 7.83 -9.10
CA LEU A 238 -12.25 8.35 -9.39
C LEU A 238 -11.89 8.29 -10.88
N ASP A 239 -12.47 7.34 -11.62
CA ASP A 239 -12.20 7.03 -13.03
C ASP A 239 -10.68 6.94 -13.33
N PRO A 240 -9.91 6.08 -12.63
CA PRO A 240 -8.47 6.04 -12.78
C PRO A 240 -8.08 5.46 -14.14
N GLN A 241 -7.03 6.01 -14.76
CA GLN A 241 -6.49 5.43 -15.98
C GLN A 241 -5.84 4.06 -15.73
N VAL A 242 -5.19 3.91 -14.57
CA VAL A 242 -4.51 2.67 -14.19
C VAL A 242 -4.82 2.32 -12.73
N ILE A 243 -5.16 1.05 -12.51
CA ILE A 243 -5.17 0.42 -11.20
C ILE A 243 -3.95 -0.50 -11.14
N VAL A 244 -3.06 -0.28 -10.17
CA VAL A 244 -1.88 -1.11 -9.96
C VAL A 244 -2.10 -2.01 -8.76
N LEU A 245 -1.95 -3.32 -8.93
CA LEU A 245 -2.13 -4.30 -7.87
C LEU A 245 -0.78 -4.72 -7.30
N GLY A 246 -0.66 -4.68 -5.97
CA GLY A 246 0.46 -5.19 -5.18
C GLY A 246 -0.01 -6.12 -4.07
N GLY A 247 0.93 -6.64 -3.29
CA GLY A 247 0.68 -7.65 -2.26
C GLY A 247 0.62 -9.07 -2.80
N GLY A 248 0.58 -10.06 -1.91
CA GLY A 248 0.74 -11.47 -2.27
C GLY A 248 -0.24 -11.99 -3.31
N LEU A 249 -1.52 -11.64 -3.20
CA LEU A 249 -2.55 -12.06 -4.16
C LEU A 249 -2.38 -11.44 -5.55
N SER A 250 -1.73 -10.29 -5.67
CA SER A 250 -1.47 -9.65 -6.98
C SER A 250 -0.56 -10.48 -7.88
N ASN A 251 0.18 -11.44 -7.35
CA ASN A 251 1.04 -12.34 -8.12
C ASN A 251 0.25 -13.43 -8.87
N VAL A 252 -1.06 -13.55 -8.61
CA VAL A 252 -1.92 -14.51 -9.29
C VAL A 252 -2.32 -13.96 -10.65
N SER A 253 -1.68 -14.42 -11.71
CA SER A 253 -1.90 -13.93 -13.09
C SER A 253 -3.36 -14.01 -13.57
N GLN A 254 -4.15 -14.92 -13.00
CA GLN A 254 -5.55 -15.10 -13.32
C GLN A 254 -6.40 -13.86 -12.95
N ILE A 255 -6.01 -13.08 -11.93
CA ILE A 255 -6.67 -11.82 -11.57
C ILE A 255 -6.76 -10.89 -12.79
N TYR A 256 -5.66 -10.73 -13.52
CA TYR A 256 -5.59 -9.80 -14.66
C TYR A 256 -6.36 -10.27 -15.89
N ARG A 257 -6.74 -11.55 -15.95
CA ARG A 257 -7.62 -12.10 -16.99
C ARG A 257 -9.08 -11.98 -16.62
N ASP A 258 -9.40 -12.22 -15.34
CA ASP A 258 -10.78 -12.36 -14.88
C ASP A 258 -11.43 -11.00 -14.54
N LEU A 259 -10.68 -10.06 -13.93
CA LEU A 259 -11.22 -8.78 -13.46
C LEU A 259 -11.76 -7.86 -14.57
N PRO A 260 -11.07 -7.64 -15.71
CA PRO A 260 -11.50 -6.63 -16.68
C PRO A 260 -12.92 -6.83 -17.17
N ALA A 261 -13.31 -8.06 -17.49
CA ALA A 261 -14.67 -8.39 -17.94
C ALA A 261 -15.67 -8.38 -16.76
N ALA A 262 -15.24 -8.82 -15.58
CA ALA A 262 -16.08 -8.91 -14.38
C ALA A 262 -16.47 -7.54 -13.80
N ILE A 263 -15.69 -6.48 -14.07
CA ILE A 263 -15.98 -5.11 -13.62
C ILE A 263 -17.09 -4.45 -14.42
N VAL A 264 -17.17 -4.70 -15.72
CA VAL A 264 -18.09 -4.00 -16.66
C VAL A 264 -19.54 -3.93 -16.17
N PRO A 265 -20.15 -5.02 -15.65
CA PRO A 265 -21.53 -4.95 -15.16
C PRO A 265 -21.78 -4.03 -13.97
N TRP A 266 -20.72 -3.57 -13.29
CA TRP A 266 -20.81 -2.81 -12.04
C TRP A 266 -20.47 -1.33 -12.19
N ILE A 267 -19.90 -0.91 -13.32
CA ILE A 267 -19.57 0.50 -13.58
C ILE A 267 -20.70 1.19 -14.37
N PHE A 268 -20.74 2.51 -14.25
CA PHE A 268 -21.71 3.35 -14.99
C PHE A 268 -21.22 3.60 -16.43
N SER A 269 -20.90 2.51 -17.15
CA SER A 269 -20.46 2.56 -18.56
C SER A 269 -20.61 1.18 -19.19
N ASP A 270 -20.82 1.12 -20.50
CA ASP A 270 -20.89 -0.13 -21.26
C ASP A 270 -19.51 -0.77 -21.50
N SER A 271 -18.43 -0.07 -21.16
CA SER A 271 -17.05 -0.55 -21.32
C SER A 271 -16.14 0.03 -20.25
N CYS A 272 -15.15 -0.74 -19.82
CA CYS A 272 -14.11 -0.31 -18.88
C CYS A 272 -12.79 -0.06 -19.62
N ARG A 273 -12.28 1.18 -19.55
CA ARG A 273 -10.98 1.57 -20.14
C ARG A 273 -9.85 1.63 -19.09
N THR A 274 -10.18 1.55 -17.81
CA THR A 274 -9.20 1.46 -16.73
C THR A 274 -8.33 0.23 -16.91
N GLN A 275 -7.03 0.41 -16.99
CA GLN A 275 -6.07 -0.69 -17.09
C GLN A 275 -5.77 -1.26 -15.71
N ILE A 276 -5.81 -2.58 -15.56
CA ILE A 276 -5.41 -3.27 -14.32
C ILE A 276 -4.05 -3.90 -14.58
N LYS A 277 -3.04 -3.50 -13.80
CA LYS A 277 -1.65 -3.92 -14.00
C LYS A 277 -1.04 -4.49 -12.72
N PRO A 278 -0.12 -5.46 -12.82
CA PRO A 278 0.73 -5.85 -11.69
C PRO A 278 1.72 -4.73 -11.38
N ALA A 279 2.12 -4.62 -10.12
CA ALA A 279 3.17 -3.71 -9.68
C ALA A 279 4.49 -4.03 -10.41
N ARG A 280 5.19 -2.98 -10.86
CA ARG A 280 6.47 -3.13 -11.56
C ARG A 280 7.59 -3.58 -10.63
N PHE A 281 7.63 -3.02 -9.41
CA PHE A 281 8.73 -3.25 -8.47
C PHE A 281 8.36 -4.23 -7.35
N GLY A 282 7.12 -4.73 -7.32
CA GLY A 282 6.66 -5.69 -6.33
C GLY A 282 6.89 -5.22 -4.90
N ASP A 283 7.60 -6.01 -4.07
CA ASP A 283 7.88 -5.68 -2.67
C ASP A 283 8.77 -4.42 -2.49
N ALA A 284 9.45 -3.98 -3.55
CA ALA A 284 10.29 -2.79 -3.47
C ALA A 284 9.52 -1.49 -3.74
N SER A 285 8.24 -1.54 -4.16
CA SER A 285 7.46 -0.33 -4.48
C SER A 285 7.31 0.59 -3.26
N GLY A 286 7.09 0.05 -2.06
CA GLY A 286 6.97 0.85 -0.84
C GLY A 286 8.20 1.70 -0.55
N VAL A 287 9.38 1.08 -0.49
CA VAL A 287 10.63 1.79 -0.20
C VAL A 287 11.04 2.77 -1.30
N ARG A 288 10.74 2.43 -2.58
CA ARG A 288 10.96 3.36 -3.71
C ARG A 288 10.04 4.56 -3.62
N GLY A 289 8.77 4.35 -3.32
CA GLY A 289 7.80 5.42 -3.14
C GLY A 289 8.17 6.35 -1.99
N ALA A 290 8.69 5.82 -0.88
CA ALA A 290 9.25 6.64 0.17
C ALA A 290 10.36 7.57 -0.36
N ALA A 291 11.27 7.08 -1.21
CA ALA A 291 12.32 7.91 -1.84
C ALA A 291 11.74 9.03 -2.72
N TRP A 292 10.57 8.82 -3.32
CA TRP A 292 9.91 9.80 -4.18
C TRP A 292 9.08 10.87 -3.44
N LEU A 293 8.75 10.68 -2.15
CA LEU A 293 7.97 11.63 -1.36
C LEU A 293 8.51 13.08 -1.42
N PRO A 294 9.83 13.33 -1.36
CA PRO A 294 10.37 14.68 -1.43
C PRO A 294 10.16 15.43 -2.75
N ARG A 295 9.75 14.74 -3.81
CA ARG A 295 9.47 15.36 -5.13
C ARG A 295 8.06 15.97 -5.22
N LEU A 296 7.19 15.71 -4.25
CA LEU A 296 5.83 16.22 -4.26
C LEU A 296 5.83 17.76 -4.10
N PRO A 297 5.10 18.51 -4.94
CA PRO A 297 4.92 19.95 -4.77
C PRO A 297 4.32 20.27 -3.39
N GLY A 298 4.87 21.25 -2.69
CA GLY A 298 4.46 21.60 -1.34
C GLY A 298 5.06 20.73 -0.23
N ALA A 299 5.77 19.66 -0.57
CA ALA A 299 6.47 18.80 0.38
C ALA A 299 7.59 19.52 1.16
N ALA A 300 8.08 20.66 0.65
CA ALA A 300 9.04 21.52 1.36
C ALA A 300 8.44 22.23 2.58
N GLN A 301 7.11 22.32 2.63
CA GLN A 301 6.36 22.82 3.78
C GLN A 301 5.55 21.62 4.28
N GLY A 302 6.07 20.90 5.27
CA GLY A 302 5.28 19.91 6.01
C GLY A 302 3.94 20.55 6.40
N PRO A 303 2.87 19.77 6.67
CA PRO A 303 1.60 20.32 7.08
C PRO A 303 1.84 21.32 8.22
N ARG A 304 1.30 22.55 8.02
CA ARG A 304 1.35 23.64 9.02
C ARG A 304 0.61 23.22 10.26
#